data_97b160c31ee6cdf04ea3b48604206f39
#
_entry.id   97b160c31ee6cdf04ea3b48604206f39
#
_cell.length_a   1.000
_cell.length_b   1.000
_cell.length_c   1.000
_cell.angle_alpha   90.00
_cell.angle_beta   90.00
_cell.angle_gamma   90.00
#
_symmetry.space_group_name_H-M   'P 1'
#
loop_
_entity.id
_entity.type
_entity.pdbx_description
1 polymer ?
#
loop_
_entity_poly.entity_id
_entity_poly.type
_entity_poly.pdbx_seq_one_letter_code
_entity_poly.pdbx_strand_id
1 'polypeptide(L)'
;KKGYTANGQYNWAEAQGLEGLGEKANTDYVYAKTVIAFPGTGKDYPLAPGKSKIVASSARNHKEPLPGKPSVQNPELTIDLSHAHFEVYLDPSFVKDGKSLDTDNPAVTNMVILHKNAGKDFLLDTQGREAYILFRDTKENFDAYKRVPLPTVTNADSNSAKCVQIPLDKIIDGVNAQHNNANNSLPHRLPDSIDAGELKAKSAFSSEVFIRKVKEVKNGFTRYQDTNNSTNDFQLKDNEFDLSALNE
;
A
#
# COMPACT_ATOMS: atom_id res chain seq x y z
N LYS A 1 21.21 -13.17 10.79
CA LYS A 1 19.96 -13.94 11.00
C LYS A 1 19.49 -14.43 9.64
N LYS A 2 19.10 -15.73 9.49
CA LYS A 2 18.64 -16.30 8.21
C LYS A 2 17.51 -15.46 7.61
N GLY A 3 17.59 -15.21 6.30
CA GLY A 3 16.60 -14.43 5.57
C GLY A 3 16.71 -12.91 5.74
N TYR A 4 17.78 -12.43 6.40
CA TYR A 4 18.03 -11.00 6.57
C TYR A 4 19.45 -10.63 6.16
N THR A 5 19.59 -9.46 5.55
CA THR A 5 20.88 -8.82 5.30
C THR A 5 21.54 -8.35 6.61
N ALA A 6 22.79 -7.94 6.54
CA ALA A 6 23.49 -7.36 7.70
C ALA A 6 22.75 -6.13 8.28
N ASN A 7 22.09 -5.35 7.42
CA ASN A 7 21.32 -4.16 7.81
C ASN A 7 19.89 -4.49 8.29
N GLY A 8 19.55 -5.77 8.40
CA GLY A 8 18.23 -6.22 8.88
C GLY A 8 17.11 -6.22 7.84
N GLN A 9 17.39 -5.90 6.58
CA GLN A 9 16.43 -6.02 5.48
C GLN A 9 16.21 -7.50 5.12
N TYR A 10 15.11 -7.81 4.43
CA TYR A 10 14.94 -9.14 3.85
C TYR A 10 16.02 -9.42 2.82
N ASN A 11 16.67 -10.57 2.96
CA ASN A 11 17.63 -11.07 1.97
C ASN A 11 16.91 -12.00 0.98
N TRP A 12 16.37 -11.44 -0.09
CA TRP A 12 15.60 -12.17 -1.08
C TRP A 12 16.44 -13.17 -1.87
N ALA A 13 17.78 -13.01 -1.89
CA ALA A 13 18.68 -14.03 -2.46
C ALA A 13 18.60 -15.38 -1.74
N GLU A 14 18.12 -15.39 -0.49
CA GLU A 14 17.91 -16.61 0.30
C GLU A 14 16.48 -17.15 0.21
N ALA A 15 15.58 -16.48 -0.52
CA ALA A 15 14.20 -16.94 -0.65
C ALA A 15 14.12 -18.18 -1.55
N GLN A 16 13.34 -19.17 -1.12
CA GLN A 16 13.11 -20.38 -1.90
C GLN A 16 12.51 -20.05 -3.27
N GLY A 17 13.14 -20.56 -4.33
CA GLY A 17 12.76 -20.31 -5.72
C GLY A 17 13.47 -19.12 -6.38
N LEU A 18 14.37 -18.44 -5.67
CA LEU A 18 15.18 -17.33 -6.19
C LEU A 18 16.68 -17.60 -6.17
N GLU A 19 17.10 -18.81 -5.85
CA GLU A 19 18.52 -19.21 -5.65
C GLU A 19 19.42 -18.88 -6.85
N GLY A 20 18.85 -18.88 -8.06
CA GLY A 20 19.59 -18.58 -9.29
C GLY A 20 19.80 -17.08 -9.57
N LEU A 21 19.17 -16.19 -8.80
CA LEU A 21 19.29 -14.74 -9.03
C LEU A 21 20.45 -14.11 -8.28
N GLY A 22 20.90 -14.74 -7.18
CA GLY A 22 21.91 -14.13 -6.32
C GLY A 22 21.48 -12.73 -5.86
N GLU A 23 22.43 -11.78 -5.86
CA GLU A 23 22.17 -10.40 -5.41
C GLU A 23 21.11 -9.67 -6.23
N LYS A 24 20.88 -10.05 -7.48
CA LYS A 24 19.81 -9.46 -8.30
C LYS A 24 18.41 -9.64 -7.67
N ALA A 25 18.21 -10.66 -6.84
CA ALA A 25 16.98 -10.81 -6.10
C ALA A 25 16.71 -9.63 -5.16
N ASN A 26 17.75 -8.99 -4.63
CA ASN A 26 17.66 -7.83 -3.74
C ASN A 26 17.62 -6.49 -4.49
N THR A 27 18.26 -6.42 -5.68
CA THR A 27 18.51 -5.15 -6.38
C THR A 27 17.57 -4.87 -7.53
N ASP A 28 17.03 -5.90 -8.18
CA ASP A 28 16.28 -5.74 -9.44
C ASP A 28 14.75 -5.85 -9.25
N TYR A 29 14.32 -6.14 -8.02
CA TYR A 29 12.91 -6.42 -7.73
C TYR A 29 12.44 -5.83 -6.39
N VAL A 30 11.14 -5.60 -6.29
CA VAL A 30 10.41 -5.47 -5.02
C VAL A 30 9.44 -6.65 -4.86
N TYR A 31 8.99 -6.89 -3.61
CA TYR A 31 8.17 -8.07 -3.30
C TYR A 31 6.92 -7.65 -2.54
N ALA A 32 5.78 -7.72 -3.24
CA ALA A 32 4.51 -7.26 -2.73
C ALA A 32 3.71 -8.38 -2.04
N LYS A 33 3.27 -8.14 -0.83
CA LYS A 33 2.35 -9.03 -0.10
C LYS A 33 0.94 -8.99 -0.66
N THR A 34 0.55 -7.83 -1.16
CA THR A 34 -0.77 -7.59 -1.72
C THR A 34 -0.64 -6.70 -2.95
N VAL A 35 -1.40 -7.02 -3.98
CA VAL A 35 -1.44 -6.25 -5.22
C VAL A 35 -2.90 -6.02 -5.60
N ILE A 36 -3.25 -4.76 -5.78
CA ILE A 36 -4.55 -4.30 -6.25
C ILE A 36 -4.37 -3.55 -7.56
N ALA A 37 -5.38 -3.57 -8.40
CA ALA A 37 -5.36 -2.86 -9.67
C ALA A 37 -6.61 -2.00 -9.82
N PHE A 38 -6.49 -0.87 -10.51
CA PHE A 38 -7.64 -0.15 -11.00
C PHE A 38 -8.41 -1.05 -11.97
N PRO A 39 -9.74 -1.12 -11.87
CA PRO A 39 -10.55 -1.97 -12.74
C PRO A 39 -10.54 -1.46 -14.20
N GLY A 40 -11.00 -2.31 -15.12
CA GLY A 40 -11.14 -1.98 -16.54
C GLY A 40 -9.88 -2.23 -17.36
N THR A 41 -9.75 -1.50 -18.45
CA THR A 41 -8.77 -1.74 -19.53
C THR A 41 -7.58 -0.78 -19.49
N GLY A 42 -7.48 0.05 -18.43
CA GLY A 42 -6.47 1.10 -18.30
C GLY A 42 -6.87 2.44 -18.97
N LYS A 43 -8.09 2.52 -19.53
CA LYS A 43 -8.64 3.76 -20.12
C LYS A 43 -9.91 4.24 -19.45
N ASP A 44 -10.50 3.39 -18.60
CA ASP A 44 -11.83 3.60 -18.02
C ASP A 44 -11.85 4.67 -16.92
N TYR A 45 -10.72 4.86 -16.26
CA TYR A 45 -10.59 5.82 -15.16
C TYR A 45 -9.41 6.76 -15.38
N PRO A 46 -9.49 7.66 -16.37
CA PRO A 46 -8.42 8.59 -16.66
C PRO A 46 -8.19 9.55 -15.48
N LEU A 47 -6.94 9.85 -15.19
CA LEU A 47 -6.55 10.89 -14.26
C LEU A 47 -6.06 12.11 -15.03
N ALA A 48 -6.87 13.16 -15.07
CA ALA A 48 -6.48 14.40 -15.75
C ALA A 48 -5.38 15.15 -14.98
N PRO A 49 -4.56 15.96 -15.65
CA PRO A 49 -3.56 16.79 -14.99
C PRO A 49 -4.15 17.67 -13.89
N GLY A 50 -3.54 17.66 -12.71
CA GLY A 50 -3.98 18.43 -11.56
C GLY A 50 -5.16 17.81 -10.79
N LYS A 51 -5.66 16.64 -11.20
CA LYS A 51 -6.73 15.93 -10.51
C LYS A 51 -6.19 14.81 -9.63
N SER A 52 -7.00 14.42 -8.66
CA SER A 52 -6.67 13.34 -7.72
C SER A 52 -7.78 12.29 -7.68
N LYS A 53 -7.43 11.09 -7.27
CA LYS A 53 -8.38 10.01 -6.98
C LYS A 53 -8.13 9.48 -5.58
N ILE A 54 -9.22 9.19 -4.87
CA ILE A 54 -9.17 8.64 -3.52
C ILE A 54 -9.50 7.15 -3.59
N VAL A 55 -8.59 6.36 -3.06
CA VAL A 55 -8.77 4.91 -2.85
C VAL A 55 -8.89 4.68 -1.36
N ALA A 56 -10.03 4.20 -0.90
CA ALA A 56 -10.28 3.87 0.48
C ALA A 56 -10.07 2.37 0.73
N SER A 57 -9.59 2.00 1.89
CA SER A 57 -9.65 0.59 2.33
C SER A 57 -11.06 0.17 2.70
N SER A 58 -11.91 1.14 3.08
CA SER A 58 -13.36 0.97 3.29
C SER A 58 -14.05 2.29 2.98
N ALA A 59 -14.88 2.30 1.92
CA ALA A 59 -15.56 3.50 1.46
C ALA A 59 -16.88 3.72 2.22
N ARG A 60 -16.79 4.12 3.47
CA ARG A 60 -17.95 4.41 4.31
C ARG A 60 -17.79 5.74 5.06
N ASN A 61 -18.89 6.20 5.65
CA ASN A 61 -18.81 7.29 6.61
C ASN A 61 -18.22 6.76 7.94
N HIS A 62 -16.95 7.03 8.19
CA HIS A 62 -16.28 6.60 9.42
C HIS A 62 -16.68 7.42 10.66
N LYS A 63 -17.45 8.49 10.50
CA LYS A 63 -18.08 9.25 11.60
C LYS A 63 -19.29 8.52 12.18
N GLU A 64 -19.81 7.54 11.46
CA GLU A 64 -20.95 6.74 11.89
C GLU A 64 -20.49 5.37 12.42
N PRO A 65 -21.18 4.82 13.45
CA PRO A 65 -20.83 3.52 13.98
C PRO A 65 -21.09 2.40 12.97
N LEU A 66 -20.32 1.32 13.07
CA LEU A 66 -20.63 0.09 12.36
C LEU A 66 -21.97 -0.49 12.83
N PRO A 67 -22.69 -1.24 11.97
CA PRO A 67 -23.90 -1.94 12.37
C PRO A 67 -23.68 -2.76 13.64
N GLY A 68 -24.57 -2.57 14.63
CA GLY A 68 -24.47 -3.26 15.93
C GLY A 68 -23.45 -2.69 16.92
N LYS A 69 -22.78 -1.59 16.59
CA LYS A 69 -21.90 -0.85 17.51
C LYS A 69 -22.62 0.40 18.04
N PRO A 70 -22.45 0.75 19.32
CA PRO A 70 -23.19 1.88 19.92
C PRO A 70 -22.65 3.24 19.52
N SER A 71 -21.38 3.35 19.18
CA SER A 71 -20.72 4.63 18.88
C SER A 71 -19.44 4.44 18.10
N VAL A 72 -18.90 5.54 17.57
CA VAL A 72 -17.54 5.66 17.03
C VAL A 72 -16.65 6.23 18.13
N GLN A 73 -15.44 5.67 18.29
CA GLN A 73 -14.43 6.30 19.14
C GLN A 73 -13.85 7.52 18.41
N ASN A 74 -13.76 8.65 19.12
CA ASN A 74 -13.17 9.90 18.62
C ASN A 74 -13.69 10.27 17.22
N PRO A 75 -15.02 10.53 17.06
CA PRO A 75 -15.60 10.81 15.74
C PRO A 75 -15.01 12.07 15.09
N GLU A 76 -14.44 12.98 15.88
CA GLU A 76 -13.74 14.17 15.39
C GLU A 76 -12.42 13.84 14.67
N LEU A 77 -11.84 12.67 14.93
CA LEU A 77 -10.62 12.17 14.28
C LEU A 77 -10.92 11.27 13.08
N THR A 78 -12.17 11.15 12.68
CA THR A 78 -12.60 10.31 11.56
C THR A 78 -13.09 11.15 10.40
N ILE A 79 -13.22 10.53 9.23
CA ILE A 79 -13.63 11.17 7.99
C ILE A 79 -14.77 10.40 7.33
N ASP A 80 -15.49 11.07 6.45
CA ASP A 80 -16.47 10.44 5.56
C ASP A 80 -15.78 10.08 4.23
N LEU A 81 -15.67 8.80 3.95
CA LEU A 81 -15.15 8.25 2.69
C LEU A 81 -16.23 7.56 1.86
N SER A 82 -17.52 7.71 2.20
CA SER A 82 -18.63 7.05 1.50
C SER A 82 -18.75 7.42 0.02
N HIS A 83 -18.08 8.50 -0.40
CA HIS A 83 -18.01 8.95 -1.79
C HIS A 83 -16.60 8.84 -2.38
N ALA A 84 -15.73 7.99 -1.81
CA ALA A 84 -14.42 7.72 -2.42
C ALA A 84 -14.57 7.25 -3.86
N HIS A 85 -13.55 7.46 -4.68
CA HIS A 85 -13.59 7.05 -6.09
C HIS A 85 -13.49 5.53 -6.24
N PHE A 86 -12.72 4.91 -5.34
CA PHE A 86 -12.49 3.46 -5.29
C PHE A 86 -12.43 2.99 -3.85
N GLU A 87 -12.79 1.72 -3.68
CA GLU A 87 -12.50 1.02 -2.41
C GLU A 87 -11.82 -0.33 -2.65
N VAL A 88 -11.15 -0.81 -1.62
CA VAL A 88 -10.51 -2.12 -1.65
C VAL A 88 -11.34 -3.10 -0.84
N TYR A 89 -12.44 -3.54 -1.43
CA TYR A 89 -13.30 -4.55 -0.82
C TYR A 89 -12.70 -5.95 -0.94
N LEU A 90 -12.54 -6.63 0.17
CA LEU A 90 -12.13 -8.02 0.20
C LEU A 90 -13.34 -8.93 0.06
N ASP A 91 -13.63 -9.36 -1.17
CA ASP A 91 -14.69 -10.32 -1.44
C ASP A 91 -14.46 -11.63 -0.63
N PRO A 92 -15.52 -12.23 -0.07
CA PRO A 92 -15.42 -13.48 0.70
C PRO A 92 -14.71 -14.63 -0.02
N SER A 93 -14.71 -14.66 -1.36
CA SER A 93 -14.00 -15.67 -2.15
C SER A 93 -12.48 -15.65 -1.96
N PHE A 94 -11.90 -14.52 -1.54
CA PHE A 94 -10.48 -14.41 -1.21
C PHE A 94 -10.14 -14.85 0.22
N VAL A 95 -11.14 -15.24 1.01
CA VAL A 95 -10.95 -15.64 2.41
C VAL A 95 -11.17 -17.12 2.56
N LYS A 96 -10.22 -17.82 3.18
CA LYS A 96 -10.21 -19.30 3.28
C LYS A 96 -11.51 -19.90 3.82
N ASP A 97 -12.18 -19.23 4.75
CA ASP A 97 -13.44 -19.67 5.33
C ASP A 97 -14.69 -18.97 4.77
N GLY A 98 -14.49 -18.16 3.70
CA GLY A 98 -15.56 -17.41 3.05
C GLY A 98 -16.16 -16.30 3.92
N LYS A 99 -15.47 -15.87 4.99
CA LYS A 99 -15.98 -14.86 5.94
C LYS A 99 -15.08 -13.62 5.93
N SER A 100 -15.27 -12.74 4.96
CA SER A 100 -14.66 -11.40 4.99
C SER A 100 -15.20 -10.57 6.15
N LEU A 101 -14.36 -9.71 6.70
CA LEU A 101 -14.74 -8.69 7.69
C LEU A 101 -15.00 -7.33 7.05
N ASP A 102 -14.73 -7.20 5.75
CA ASP A 102 -15.02 -5.99 5.01
C ASP A 102 -16.50 -5.84 4.69
N THR A 103 -16.92 -4.59 4.55
CA THR A 103 -18.26 -4.22 4.11
C THR A 103 -18.14 -3.47 2.79
N ASP A 104 -18.79 -3.98 1.76
CA ASP A 104 -18.87 -3.37 0.44
C ASP A 104 -19.76 -2.13 0.44
N ASN A 105 -19.32 -1.08 -0.24
CA ASN A 105 -20.17 0.04 -0.58
C ASN A 105 -20.54 -0.05 -2.09
N PRO A 106 -21.73 -0.53 -2.43
CA PRO A 106 -22.10 -0.76 -3.85
C PRO A 106 -22.18 0.53 -4.69
N ALA A 107 -22.10 1.70 -4.07
CA ALA A 107 -22.03 2.98 -4.77
C ALA A 107 -20.60 3.40 -5.15
N VAL A 108 -19.59 2.69 -4.66
CA VAL A 108 -18.17 2.98 -4.91
C VAL A 108 -17.56 1.86 -5.74
N THR A 109 -16.71 2.21 -6.71
CA THR A 109 -16.08 1.23 -7.58
C THR A 109 -15.02 0.42 -6.82
N ASN A 110 -15.14 -0.91 -6.84
CA ASN A 110 -14.17 -1.79 -6.23
C ASN A 110 -12.86 -1.88 -7.03
N MET A 111 -11.72 -1.80 -6.34
CA MET A 111 -10.42 -2.18 -6.90
C MET A 111 -10.39 -3.69 -7.14
N VAL A 112 -9.61 -4.12 -8.12
CA VAL A 112 -9.41 -5.55 -8.40
C VAL A 112 -8.26 -6.07 -7.55
N ILE A 113 -8.53 -7.08 -6.72
CA ILE A 113 -7.48 -7.76 -5.95
C ILE A 113 -6.83 -8.80 -6.87
N LEU A 114 -5.56 -8.55 -7.23
CA LEU A 114 -4.77 -9.45 -8.07
C LEU A 114 -4.00 -10.47 -7.25
N HIS A 115 -3.59 -10.10 -6.06
CA HIS A 115 -2.88 -10.97 -5.12
C HIS A 115 -3.07 -10.47 -3.69
N LYS A 116 -3.26 -11.38 -2.75
CA LYS A 116 -3.33 -11.07 -1.33
C LYS A 116 -2.79 -12.25 -0.50
N ASN A 117 -1.92 -11.94 0.45
CA ASN A 117 -1.59 -12.85 1.53
C ASN A 117 -2.78 -12.98 2.51
N ALA A 118 -2.69 -13.91 3.45
CA ALA A 118 -3.73 -14.21 4.42
C ALA A 118 -4.32 -12.96 5.11
N GLY A 119 -5.54 -13.09 5.62
CA GLY A 119 -6.30 -12.05 6.34
C GLY A 119 -7.78 -12.09 5.96
N LYS A 120 -8.64 -11.52 6.80
CA LYS A 120 -10.10 -11.49 6.65
C LYS A 120 -10.65 -10.11 6.30
N ASP A 121 -9.79 -9.13 6.16
CA ASP A 121 -10.07 -7.76 5.77
C ASP A 121 -8.95 -7.24 4.89
N PHE A 122 -9.20 -6.12 4.23
CA PHE A 122 -8.19 -5.37 3.53
C PHE A 122 -7.99 -4.04 4.23
N LEU A 123 -7.04 -4.00 5.13
CA LEU A 123 -6.63 -2.75 5.77
C LEU A 123 -5.28 -2.31 5.21
N LEU A 124 -5.21 -1.09 4.72
CA LEU A 124 -3.95 -0.38 4.62
C LEU A 124 -3.42 -0.28 6.05
N ASP A 125 -2.18 -0.69 6.29
CA ASP A 125 -1.69 -0.96 7.65
C ASP A 125 -2.06 0.14 8.66
N THR A 126 -2.87 -0.21 9.65
CA THR A 126 -3.36 0.69 10.70
C THR A 126 -2.27 1.29 11.58
N GLN A 127 -1.06 0.75 11.53
CA GLN A 127 0.11 1.24 12.26
C GLN A 127 1.10 1.98 11.36
N GLY A 128 0.77 2.17 10.09
CA GLY A 128 1.61 2.90 9.14
C GLY A 128 2.97 2.24 8.89
N ARG A 129 3.05 0.91 8.86
CA ARG A 129 4.32 0.16 8.78
C ARG A 129 4.61 -0.44 7.41
N GLU A 130 3.71 -0.33 6.47
CA GLU A 130 3.88 -0.96 5.16
C GLU A 130 4.56 -0.01 4.17
N ALA A 131 5.23 -0.59 3.18
CA ALA A 131 5.66 0.15 2.00
C ALA A 131 4.59 0.06 0.92
N TYR A 132 4.40 1.13 0.19
CA TYR A 132 3.45 1.21 -0.91
C TYR A 132 4.18 1.54 -2.19
N ILE A 133 3.80 0.91 -3.27
CA ILE A 133 4.33 1.20 -4.60
C ILE A 133 3.19 1.41 -5.59
N LEU A 134 3.43 2.29 -6.54
CA LEU A 134 2.65 2.41 -7.76
C LEU A 134 3.48 1.84 -8.91
N PHE A 135 2.94 0.87 -9.64
CA PHE A 135 3.62 0.29 -10.79
C PHE A 135 2.66 0.14 -11.98
N ARG A 136 3.22 -0.03 -13.16
CA ARG A 136 2.44 -0.22 -14.39
C ARG A 136 2.96 -1.42 -15.14
N ASP A 137 2.02 -2.33 -15.44
CA ASP A 137 2.28 -3.44 -16.35
C ASP A 137 0.97 -3.96 -16.95
N THR A 138 1.08 -4.90 -17.89
CA THR A 138 -0.08 -5.64 -18.40
C THR A 138 -0.46 -6.75 -17.43
N LYS A 139 -1.75 -7.16 -17.50
CA LYS A 139 -2.20 -8.31 -16.71
C LYS A 139 -1.45 -9.59 -17.07
N GLU A 140 -1.14 -9.79 -18.35
CA GLU A 140 -0.39 -10.95 -18.84
C GLU A 140 1.01 -11.04 -18.19
N ASN A 141 1.76 -9.93 -18.19
CA ASN A 141 3.05 -9.87 -17.52
C ASN A 141 2.92 -10.11 -16.02
N PHE A 142 1.94 -9.50 -15.38
CA PHE A 142 1.69 -9.69 -13.95
C PHE A 142 1.38 -11.16 -13.61
N ASP A 143 0.58 -11.84 -14.42
CA ASP A 143 0.25 -13.25 -14.21
C ASP A 143 1.49 -14.15 -14.29
N ALA A 144 2.49 -13.75 -15.10
CA ALA A 144 3.77 -14.45 -15.24
C ALA A 144 4.77 -14.16 -14.11
N TYR A 145 4.54 -13.14 -13.27
CA TYR A 145 5.46 -12.82 -12.16
C TYR A 145 5.54 -13.96 -11.16
N LYS A 146 6.73 -14.22 -10.65
CA LYS A 146 6.95 -15.24 -9.62
C LYS A 146 6.22 -14.87 -8.31
N ARG A 147 5.73 -15.90 -7.64
CA ARG A 147 5.19 -15.83 -6.27
C ARG A 147 6.12 -16.60 -5.37
N VAL A 148 6.80 -15.91 -4.49
CA VAL A 148 7.87 -16.46 -3.67
C VAL A 148 7.58 -16.27 -2.18
N PRO A 149 7.97 -17.23 -1.33
CA PRO A 149 7.81 -17.09 0.11
C PRO A 149 8.78 -16.04 0.65
N LEU A 150 8.54 -15.56 1.86
CA LEU A 150 9.50 -14.71 2.56
C LEU A 150 10.84 -15.45 2.75
N PRO A 151 11.98 -14.74 2.68
CA PRO A 151 13.30 -15.34 2.88
C PRO A 151 13.48 -16.04 4.24
N THR A 152 12.68 -15.64 5.21
CA THR A 152 12.69 -16.21 6.57
C THR A 152 11.93 -17.54 6.69
N VAL A 153 11.14 -17.89 5.68
CA VAL A 153 10.39 -19.16 5.67
C VAL A 153 11.33 -20.30 5.28
N THR A 154 11.34 -21.33 6.11
CA THR A 154 12.07 -22.56 5.84
C THR A 154 11.07 -23.62 5.36
N ASN A 155 11.40 -24.35 4.28
CA ASN A 155 10.54 -25.39 3.70
C ASN A 155 9.14 -24.90 3.35
N ALA A 156 9.07 -23.81 2.55
CA ALA A 156 7.81 -23.31 2.05
C ALA A 156 7.09 -24.36 1.19
N ASP A 157 5.79 -24.47 1.40
CA ASP A 157 4.87 -25.37 0.68
C ASP A 157 3.82 -24.58 -0.12
N SER A 158 2.82 -25.27 -0.65
CA SER A 158 1.72 -24.67 -1.40
C SER A 158 0.87 -23.72 -0.57
N ASN A 159 0.80 -23.90 0.76
CA ASN A 159 0.00 -23.11 1.69
C ASN A 159 0.76 -21.93 2.29
N SER A 160 2.07 -21.87 2.08
CA SER A 160 2.90 -20.77 2.57
C SER A 160 2.51 -19.47 1.89
N ALA A 161 2.40 -18.41 2.69
CA ALA A 161 2.13 -17.05 2.18
C ALA A 161 3.27 -16.62 1.23
N LYS A 162 2.90 -16.05 0.08
CA LYS A 162 3.84 -15.67 -0.98
C LYS A 162 3.73 -14.19 -1.30
N CYS A 163 4.85 -13.61 -1.67
CA CYS A 163 4.94 -12.27 -2.23
C CYS A 163 5.09 -12.32 -3.75
N VAL A 164 4.56 -11.35 -4.44
CA VAL A 164 4.74 -11.19 -5.88
C VAL A 164 6.07 -10.48 -6.14
N GLN A 165 6.92 -11.06 -6.96
CA GLN A 165 8.17 -10.45 -7.41
C GLN A 165 7.91 -9.48 -8.56
N ILE A 166 8.04 -8.17 -8.31
CA ILE A 166 7.77 -7.10 -9.28
C ILE A 166 9.10 -6.48 -9.73
N PRO A 167 9.40 -6.42 -11.04
CA PRO A 167 10.61 -5.79 -11.55
C PRO A 167 10.65 -4.29 -11.23
N LEU A 168 11.82 -3.76 -10.88
CA LEU A 168 12.00 -2.35 -10.53
C LEU A 168 11.69 -1.40 -11.71
N ASP A 169 11.95 -1.81 -12.95
CA ASP A 169 11.67 -1.02 -14.14
C ASP A 169 10.17 -0.77 -14.39
N LYS A 170 9.29 -1.44 -13.66
CA LYS A 170 7.83 -1.25 -13.70
C LYS A 170 7.32 -0.27 -12.65
N ILE A 171 8.14 0.07 -11.65
CA ILE A 171 7.77 0.96 -10.56
C ILE A 171 7.75 2.40 -11.07
N ILE A 172 6.68 3.11 -10.76
CA ILE A 172 6.50 4.53 -11.07
C ILE A 172 6.93 5.37 -9.87
N ASP A 173 6.51 4.98 -8.67
CA ASP A 173 6.79 5.68 -7.41
C ASP A 173 6.58 4.72 -6.24
N GLY A 174 7.15 5.04 -5.09
CA GLY A 174 6.96 4.25 -3.88
C GLY A 174 7.32 5.02 -2.63
N VAL A 175 6.75 4.57 -1.51
CA VAL A 175 7.03 5.13 -0.18
C VAL A 175 7.24 4.01 0.83
N ASN A 176 8.27 4.15 1.65
CA ASN A 176 8.45 3.35 2.85
C ASN A 176 7.70 3.99 4.01
N ALA A 177 6.95 3.20 4.77
CA ALA A 177 6.45 3.65 6.06
C ALA A 177 7.10 2.83 7.19
N GLN A 178 7.35 3.48 8.33
CA GLN A 178 8.06 2.93 9.45
C GLN A 178 7.18 2.90 10.70
N HIS A 179 7.41 1.93 11.56
CA HIS A 179 6.73 1.87 12.83
C HIS A 179 7.11 3.09 13.71
N ASN A 180 6.12 3.67 14.37
CA ASN A 180 6.31 4.83 15.25
C ASN A 180 7.14 4.51 16.50
N ASN A 181 7.20 3.26 16.94
CA ASN A 181 7.98 2.83 18.08
C ASN A 181 9.42 2.52 17.67
N ALA A 182 10.38 3.27 18.20
CA ALA A 182 11.81 3.10 17.91
C ALA A 182 12.36 1.70 18.24
N ASN A 183 11.77 1.01 19.24
CA ASN A 183 12.16 -0.34 19.61
C ASN A 183 11.68 -1.41 18.60
N ASN A 184 10.74 -1.05 17.72
CA ASN A 184 10.14 -1.92 16.71
C ASN A 184 10.46 -1.45 15.29
N SER A 185 11.58 -0.76 15.10
CA SER A 185 12.03 -0.35 13.76
C SER A 185 12.05 -1.55 12.82
N LEU A 186 11.39 -1.38 11.68
CA LEU A 186 11.33 -2.38 10.64
C LEU A 186 12.42 -2.13 9.60
N PRO A 187 12.91 -3.18 8.95
CA PRO A 187 13.83 -2.99 7.84
C PRO A 187 13.20 -2.15 6.73
N HIS A 188 13.99 -1.32 6.10
CA HIS A 188 13.62 -0.66 4.85
C HIS A 188 13.17 -1.69 3.82
N ARG A 189 12.05 -1.49 3.15
CA ARG A 189 11.47 -2.50 2.25
C ARG A 189 11.69 -2.20 0.78
N LEU A 190 11.84 -0.92 0.45
CA LEU A 190 12.11 -0.49 -0.90
C LEU A 190 13.59 -0.17 -1.07
N PRO A 191 14.17 -0.41 -2.25
CA PRO A 191 15.50 0.06 -2.58
C PRO A 191 15.57 1.60 -2.51
N ASP A 192 16.75 2.14 -2.15
CA ASP A 192 16.99 3.58 -2.07
C ASP A 192 16.74 4.31 -3.40
N SER A 193 16.84 3.61 -4.52
CA SER A 193 16.51 4.16 -5.85
C SER A 193 15.02 4.46 -6.02
N ILE A 194 14.16 3.86 -5.21
CA ILE A 194 12.71 4.10 -5.19
C ILE A 194 12.38 5.04 -4.04
N ASP A 195 12.84 4.75 -2.83
CA ASP A 195 12.64 5.61 -1.67
C ASP A 195 13.78 5.43 -0.66
N ALA A 196 14.67 6.41 -0.60
CA ALA A 196 15.76 6.47 0.37
C ALA A 196 15.32 7.01 1.74
N GLY A 197 14.06 7.41 1.87
CA GLY A 197 13.46 7.93 3.10
C GLY A 197 12.47 6.98 3.74
N GLU A 198 11.73 7.49 4.72
CA GLU A 198 10.64 6.79 5.36
C GLU A 198 9.60 7.76 5.91
N LEU A 199 8.33 7.34 5.87
CA LEU A 199 7.23 8.01 6.54
C LEU A 199 7.07 7.41 7.94
N LYS A 200 6.94 8.27 8.96
CA LYS A 200 6.81 7.83 10.35
C LYS A 200 5.78 8.66 11.08
N ALA A 201 4.69 8.04 11.47
CA ALA A 201 3.67 8.65 12.32
C ALA A 201 4.17 8.76 13.77
N LYS A 202 3.61 9.69 14.56
CA LYS A 202 3.94 9.85 15.98
C LYS A 202 3.40 8.69 16.81
N SER A 203 2.19 8.22 16.47
CA SER A 203 1.54 7.10 17.16
C SER A 203 0.58 6.34 16.24
N ALA A 204 0.18 5.13 16.65
CA ALA A 204 -0.91 4.42 15.99
C ALA A 204 -2.26 5.12 16.26
N PHE A 205 -3.15 5.11 15.29
CA PHE A 205 -4.50 5.71 15.39
C PHE A 205 -4.50 7.19 15.77
N SER A 206 -3.49 7.93 15.32
CA SER A 206 -3.29 9.36 15.66
C SER A 206 -4.02 10.32 14.74
N SER A 207 -4.69 9.85 13.70
CA SER A 207 -5.30 10.67 12.64
C SER A 207 -4.30 11.57 11.89
N GLU A 208 -3.04 11.22 11.94
CA GLU A 208 -2.00 11.93 11.20
C GLU A 208 -2.07 11.59 9.71
N VAL A 209 -1.76 12.58 8.89
CA VAL A 209 -1.78 12.48 7.43
C VAL A 209 -0.42 12.87 6.89
N PHE A 210 0.11 12.07 5.98
CA PHE A 210 1.30 12.40 5.22
C PHE A 210 0.89 13.10 3.93
N ILE A 211 1.27 14.36 3.77
CA ILE A 211 0.95 15.17 2.61
C ILE A 211 2.24 15.46 1.85
N ARG A 212 2.24 15.16 0.54
CA ARG A 212 3.39 15.45 -0.32
C ARG A 212 3.58 16.97 -0.44
N LYS A 213 4.79 17.45 -0.20
CA LYS A 213 5.13 18.87 -0.25
C LYS A 213 4.99 19.41 -1.66
N VAL A 214 4.49 20.62 -1.78
CA VAL A 214 4.44 21.34 -3.05
C VAL A 214 5.84 21.87 -3.36
N LYS A 215 6.36 21.53 -4.54
CA LYS A 215 7.61 22.06 -5.06
C LYS A 215 7.39 23.44 -5.68
N GLU A 216 6.38 23.55 -6.53
CA GLU A 216 6.01 24.81 -7.20
C GLU A 216 4.57 24.76 -7.71
N VAL A 217 3.98 25.92 -7.93
CA VAL A 217 2.73 26.07 -8.71
C VAL A 217 3.07 26.83 -9.99
N LYS A 218 2.83 26.21 -11.15
CA LYS A 218 3.14 26.79 -12.44
C LYS A 218 1.96 26.63 -13.39
N ASN A 219 1.53 27.74 -13.99
CA ASN A 219 0.39 27.77 -14.93
C ASN A 219 -0.89 27.15 -14.35
N GLY A 220 -1.15 27.34 -13.06
CA GLY A 220 -2.31 26.76 -12.36
C GLY A 220 -2.17 25.28 -11.97
N PHE A 221 -1.05 24.63 -12.29
CA PHE A 221 -0.79 23.25 -11.91
C PHE A 221 0.19 23.17 -10.75
N THR A 222 -0.16 22.35 -9.76
CA THR A 222 0.71 22.04 -8.64
C THR A 222 1.69 20.93 -9.05
N ARG A 223 2.98 21.18 -8.84
CA ARG A 223 4.03 20.16 -8.93
C ARG A 223 4.47 19.82 -7.53
N TYR A 224 4.39 18.56 -7.21
CA TYR A 224 4.83 18.04 -5.93
C TYR A 224 6.33 17.74 -5.92
N GLN A 225 6.92 17.80 -4.74
CA GLN A 225 8.31 17.42 -4.53
C GLN A 225 8.44 15.91 -4.67
N ASP A 226 9.47 15.49 -5.40
CA ASP A 226 9.82 14.09 -5.60
C ASP A 226 11.34 14.01 -5.73
N THR A 227 11.99 13.47 -4.72
CA THR A 227 13.44 13.30 -4.63
C THR A 227 13.82 11.83 -4.41
N ASN A 228 12.87 10.90 -4.58
CA ASN A 228 13.02 9.53 -4.18
C ASN A 228 13.42 9.40 -2.69
N ASN A 229 12.88 10.28 -1.86
CA ASN A 229 13.13 10.28 -0.42
C ASN A 229 11.90 10.81 0.31
N SER A 230 11.06 9.91 0.79
CA SER A 230 9.77 10.25 1.42
C SER A 230 9.92 11.12 2.66
N THR A 231 11.02 11.01 3.41
CA THR A 231 11.31 11.92 4.55
C THR A 231 11.44 13.37 4.08
N ASN A 232 12.03 13.59 2.91
CA ASN A 232 12.18 14.93 2.33
C ASN A 232 10.89 15.40 1.65
N ASP A 233 10.16 14.49 1.01
CA ASP A 233 9.08 14.79 0.07
C ASP A 233 7.73 14.97 0.73
N PHE A 234 7.54 14.45 1.94
CA PHE A 234 6.30 14.56 2.69
C PHE A 234 6.42 15.42 3.94
N GLN A 235 5.29 15.91 4.38
CA GLN A 235 5.11 16.51 5.70
C GLN A 235 3.98 15.79 6.44
N LEU A 236 4.15 15.64 7.74
CA LEU A 236 3.16 15.09 8.62
C LEU A 236 2.24 16.22 9.10
N LYS A 237 0.94 16.00 9.03
CA LYS A 237 -0.10 16.92 9.49
C LYS A 237 -1.06 16.22 10.43
N ASP A 238 -1.52 16.94 11.43
CA ASP A 238 -2.50 16.44 12.39
C ASP A 238 -3.92 16.71 11.86
N ASN A 239 -4.68 15.65 11.56
CA ASN A 239 -6.11 15.70 11.17
C ASN A 239 -6.44 16.65 10.01
N GLU A 240 -5.50 16.88 9.10
CA GLU A 240 -5.70 17.73 7.91
C GLU A 240 -5.97 16.86 6.68
N PHE A 241 -7.18 16.33 6.57
CA PHE A 241 -7.59 15.53 5.40
C PHE A 241 -8.01 16.43 4.24
N ASP A 242 -7.36 16.31 3.12
CA ASP A 242 -7.81 16.95 1.88
C ASP A 242 -8.73 16.00 1.12
N LEU A 243 -10.02 16.25 1.23
CA LEU A 243 -11.07 15.50 0.54
C LEU A 243 -11.63 16.26 -0.67
N SER A 244 -10.98 17.33 -1.12
CA SER A 244 -11.45 18.14 -2.25
C SER A 244 -11.69 17.30 -3.52
N ALA A 245 -10.90 16.24 -3.73
CA ALA A 245 -11.08 15.32 -4.83
C ALA A 245 -12.43 14.57 -4.85
N LEU A 246 -13.13 14.46 -3.71
CA LEU A 246 -14.46 13.84 -3.67
C LEU A 246 -15.54 14.71 -4.33
N ASN A 247 -15.26 15.98 -4.56
CA ASN A 247 -16.21 16.93 -5.14
C ASN A 247 -15.94 17.18 -6.64
N GLU A 248 -15.03 16.44 -7.24
CA GLU A 248 -14.63 16.54 -8.64
C GLU A 248 -15.18 15.39 -9.50
#